data_f7212afbcf455a78901852bf30bf0314
#
_entry.id   f7212afbcf455a78901852bf30bf0314
#
_cell.length_a   1.000
_cell.length_b   1.000
_cell.length_c   1.000
_cell.angle_alpha   90.00
_cell.angle_beta   90.00
_cell.angle_gamma   90.00
#
_symmetry.space_group_name_H-M   'P 1'
#
loop_
_entity.id
_entity.type
_entity.pdbx_description
1 polymer ?
#
loop_
_entity_poly.entity_id
_entity_poly.type
_entity_poly.pdbx_seq_one_letter_code
_entity_poly.pdbx_strand_id
1 'polypeptide(L)'
;MILRLLPPLLLLGAVGCSRDTFFQPDARVAYPAPLPPGADSARVTAGRHYKHGPLNTLLLGPHYRQTWSQPVTLPVFKPATVVAGGLKFEKLGGGFQTTSMTLVDPSGRSYALRSIDKDPYKTLPKVLRQGFILGTVRDATSAGMPYGAFVVPPLAEAAGVLHTTPRPYYVRLDEQGLGHASERLQGDVVMLEDKFSNKNDRVDALREAEEFEESDVVLSERYKNQKNRLDESAYLRARLLDLWIGDWDRHEGQWDWAAFAQPDGTRLWRPIPKDRDQVFFRFDDGLLSWVVSRIVPKFRTFGPHYQSIEGYTRNARFIDERALASMTKEAYLRTAKDLQQRLTDDVIKQAVRQGLPKEVYQREGARMEANLRARRAQLPKAAQEFYRLQAHQVVVPGSDQEERFVVERLNDTATVVSVYGQAKGGKDSQGAPLLYQRRFNPRDTHTVVLHGLQGEDEFIVSGSVAKSPFIDIYGGPDEDIVRDSSHVGGLRKKTRFFDTARNNELIGGKETKDRTEHSVVSHAFDRDGSGR
;
A
#
# COMPACT_ATOMS: atom_id res chain seq x y z
N MET A 1 -21.94 2.99 -19.13
CA MET A 1 -22.60 4.12 -19.77
C MET A 1 -21.84 5.43 -19.49
N ILE A 2 -20.48 5.44 -19.74
CA ILE A 2 -19.60 6.61 -19.50
C ILE A 2 -18.84 7.01 -20.79
N LEU A 3 -19.26 6.52 -21.94
CA LEU A 3 -18.53 6.74 -23.21
C LEU A 3 -19.14 7.85 -24.11
N ARG A 4 -19.98 8.75 -23.60
CA ARG A 4 -20.72 9.71 -24.44
C ARG A 4 -20.48 11.21 -24.16
N LEU A 5 -19.42 11.58 -23.43
CA LEU A 5 -19.10 13.01 -23.21
C LEU A 5 -17.58 13.27 -23.32
N LEU A 6 -16.96 12.88 -24.44
CA LEU A 6 -15.71 13.46 -24.89
C LEU A 6 -16.04 14.46 -26.01
N PRO A 7 -15.90 15.76 -25.81
CA PRO A 7 -16.07 16.73 -26.87
C PRO A 7 -14.95 16.59 -27.91
N PRO A 8 -15.19 17.00 -29.18
CA PRO A 8 -14.29 16.78 -30.32
C PRO A 8 -13.02 17.66 -30.34
N LEU A 9 -12.51 18.07 -29.18
CA LEU A 9 -11.28 18.86 -29.06
C LEU A 9 -9.98 18.01 -29.13
N LEU A 10 -10.08 16.71 -29.36
CA LEU A 10 -8.94 15.77 -29.40
C LEU A 10 -8.37 15.52 -30.80
N LEU A 11 -8.80 16.24 -31.84
CA LEU A 11 -8.41 15.98 -33.24
C LEU A 11 -7.35 16.95 -33.81
N LEU A 12 -6.79 17.86 -33.04
CA LEU A 12 -5.83 18.88 -33.53
C LEU A 12 -4.38 18.66 -33.06
N GLY A 13 -3.96 17.44 -32.77
CA GLY A 13 -2.59 17.16 -32.29
C GLY A 13 -1.93 15.89 -32.87
N ALA A 14 -2.47 15.30 -33.93
CA ALA A 14 -2.06 13.96 -34.35
C ALA A 14 -0.88 13.92 -35.35
N VAL A 15 0.00 14.90 -35.40
CA VAL A 15 1.25 14.83 -36.18
C VAL A 15 2.42 15.23 -35.28
N GLY A 16 2.64 14.47 -34.22
CA GLY A 16 3.89 14.44 -33.49
C GLY A 16 4.60 13.14 -33.81
N CYS A 17 5.70 13.21 -34.54
CA CYS A 17 6.59 12.07 -34.75
C CYS A 17 6.78 11.34 -33.41
N SER A 18 6.38 10.07 -33.32
CA SER A 18 6.76 9.20 -32.23
C SER A 18 8.28 9.10 -32.28
N ARG A 19 8.97 9.84 -31.43
CA ARG A 19 10.41 9.63 -31.27
C ARG A 19 10.53 8.28 -30.57
N ASP A 20 11.13 7.30 -31.24
CA ASP A 20 11.50 6.00 -30.64
C ASP A 20 12.48 6.15 -29.48
N THR A 21 12.96 7.39 -29.24
CA THR A 21 13.88 7.79 -28.18
C THR A 21 13.21 8.77 -27.21
N PHE A 22 12.23 8.30 -26.41
CA PHE A 22 11.67 9.11 -25.33
C PHE A 22 12.69 9.29 -24.19
N PHE A 23 13.36 8.21 -23.81
CA PHE A 23 14.29 8.19 -22.69
C PHE A 23 15.67 8.71 -23.05
N GLN A 24 16.42 9.18 -22.07
CA GLN A 24 17.82 9.56 -22.25
C GLN A 24 18.67 8.28 -22.48
N PRO A 25 19.62 8.30 -23.45
CA PRO A 25 20.44 7.11 -23.72
C PRO A 25 21.48 6.80 -22.63
N ASP A 26 21.82 7.80 -21.82
CA ASP A 26 22.71 7.71 -20.66
C ASP A 26 22.39 8.86 -19.70
N ALA A 27 22.35 8.56 -18.42
CA ALA A 27 22.07 9.54 -17.38
C ALA A 27 23.20 10.59 -17.18
N ARG A 28 24.42 10.30 -17.61
CA ARG A 28 25.57 11.21 -17.42
C ARG A 28 25.38 12.52 -18.16
N VAL A 29 25.71 13.59 -17.49
CA VAL A 29 25.68 14.95 -18.08
C VAL A 29 26.72 15.09 -19.20
N ALA A 30 27.88 14.47 -19.05
CA ALA A 30 28.99 14.54 -20.01
C ALA A 30 28.89 13.52 -21.17
N TYR A 31 27.82 12.74 -21.27
CA TYR A 31 27.64 11.81 -22.40
C TYR A 31 27.67 12.58 -23.73
N PRO A 32 28.37 12.09 -24.79
CA PRO A 32 28.96 10.75 -24.92
C PRO A 32 30.41 10.61 -24.40
N ALA A 33 31.01 11.61 -23.77
CA ALA A 33 32.36 11.45 -23.23
C ALA A 33 32.48 10.23 -22.31
N PRO A 34 33.54 9.40 -22.41
CA PRO A 34 33.67 8.20 -21.59
C PRO A 34 33.84 8.56 -20.11
N LEU A 35 33.29 7.71 -19.23
CA LEU A 35 33.59 7.78 -17.80
C LEU A 35 34.95 7.11 -17.56
N PRO A 36 35.89 7.74 -16.82
CA PRO A 36 37.18 7.12 -16.53
C PRO A 36 37.05 5.72 -15.93
N PRO A 37 37.91 4.78 -16.30
CA PRO A 37 38.00 3.49 -15.62
C PRO A 37 38.20 3.69 -14.10
N GLY A 38 37.48 2.92 -13.29
CA GLY A 38 37.59 2.99 -11.83
C GLY A 38 36.89 4.19 -11.15
N ALA A 39 36.24 5.08 -11.89
CA ALA A 39 35.49 6.18 -11.29
C ALA A 39 34.50 5.67 -10.22
N ASP A 40 34.51 6.31 -9.03
CA ASP A 40 33.63 5.97 -7.91
C ASP A 40 32.31 6.74 -7.92
N SER A 41 32.24 7.81 -8.70
CA SER A 41 31.03 8.62 -8.85
C SER A 41 30.89 9.17 -10.26
N ALA A 42 29.68 9.55 -10.61
CA ALA A 42 29.35 10.19 -11.88
C ALA A 42 28.37 11.36 -11.66
N ARG A 43 28.51 12.40 -12.50
CA ARG A 43 27.54 13.51 -12.55
C ARG A 43 26.42 13.13 -13.52
N VAL A 44 25.22 12.96 -13.00
CA VAL A 44 24.06 12.39 -13.71
C VAL A 44 22.79 13.21 -13.53
N THR A 45 21.79 12.93 -14.36
CA THR A 45 20.41 13.40 -14.20
C THR A 45 19.48 12.18 -14.10
N ALA A 46 18.45 12.22 -13.25
CA ALA A 46 17.47 11.14 -13.18
C ALA A 46 16.68 11.00 -14.50
N GLY A 47 16.37 12.12 -15.18
CA GLY A 47 15.63 12.10 -16.44
C GLY A 47 15.59 13.49 -17.10
N ARG A 48 16.62 13.86 -17.88
CA ARG A 48 16.66 15.16 -18.58
C ARG A 48 15.60 15.30 -19.66
N HIS A 49 15.05 14.20 -20.18
CA HIS A 49 13.98 14.18 -21.17
C HIS A 49 12.64 14.73 -20.63
N TYR A 50 12.46 14.83 -19.30
CA TYR A 50 11.29 15.48 -18.69
C TYR A 50 11.36 17.01 -18.70
N LYS A 51 12.47 17.61 -19.14
CA LYS A 51 12.58 19.06 -19.29
C LYS A 51 11.84 19.50 -20.55
N HIS A 52 10.72 20.18 -20.38
CA HIS A 52 9.88 20.69 -21.46
C HIS A 52 9.85 22.21 -21.54
N GLY A 53 9.38 22.71 -22.68
CA GLY A 53 9.13 24.14 -22.89
C GLY A 53 7.91 24.66 -22.10
N PRO A 54 7.71 26.00 -22.05
CA PRO A 54 6.68 26.64 -21.23
C PRO A 54 5.25 26.14 -21.52
N LEU A 55 4.90 25.91 -22.79
CA LEU A 55 3.55 25.48 -23.19
C LEU A 55 3.23 24.09 -22.65
N ASN A 56 4.14 23.14 -22.81
CA ASN A 56 3.93 21.78 -22.26
C ASN A 56 3.87 21.80 -20.74
N THR A 57 4.70 22.64 -20.10
CA THR A 57 4.67 22.81 -18.64
C THR A 57 3.35 23.42 -18.18
N LEU A 58 2.76 24.36 -18.90
CA LEU A 58 1.44 24.91 -18.58
C LEU A 58 0.34 23.84 -18.69
N LEU A 59 0.38 23.02 -19.74
CA LEU A 59 -0.64 22.01 -20.00
C LEU A 59 -0.51 20.79 -19.07
N LEU A 60 0.69 20.21 -18.97
CA LEU A 60 0.94 18.95 -18.28
C LEU A 60 1.39 19.15 -16.81
N GLY A 61 1.81 20.34 -16.45
CA GLY A 61 2.28 20.68 -15.10
C GLY A 61 3.79 20.82 -15.00
N PRO A 62 4.28 21.69 -14.11
CA PRO A 62 5.70 21.80 -13.78
C PRO A 62 6.23 20.56 -13.03
N HIS A 63 5.40 19.85 -12.26
CA HIS A 63 5.76 18.62 -11.54
C HIS A 63 7.14 18.72 -10.85
N TYR A 64 7.96 17.68 -10.95
CA TYR A 64 9.38 17.64 -10.55
C TYR A 64 10.32 17.70 -11.76
N ARG A 65 9.90 18.22 -12.93
CA ARG A 65 10.69 18.23 -14.18
C ARG A 65 12.08 18.82 -14.00
N GLN A 66 12.19 19.93 -13.25
CA GLN A 66 13.47 20.55 -12.97
C GLN A 66 14.33 19.67 -12.03
N THR A 67 13.73 18.94 -11.11
CA THR A 67 14.43 18.01 -10.23
C THR A 67 14.89 16.78 -10.98
N TRP A 68 14.08 16.23 -11.89
CA TRP A 68 14.47 15.15 -12.79
C TRP A 68 15.66 15.51 -13.67
N SER A 69 15.69 16.72 -14.21
CA SER A 69 16.77 17.22 -15.07
C SER A 69 17.95 17.85 -14.31
N GLN A 70 17.88 17.90 -12.96
CA GLN A 70 18.94 18.48 -12.13
C GLN A 70 20.17 17.58 -12.14
N PRO A 71 21.36 18.09 -12.54
CA PRO A 71 22.60 17.35 -12.39
C PRO A 71 22.95 17.14 -10.92
N VAL A 72 23.20 15.88 -10.54
CA VAL A 72 23.64 15.47 -9.21
C VAL A 72 24.84 14.54 -9.32
N THR A 73 25.62 14.40 -8.27
CA THR A 73 26.71 13.44 -8.20
C THR A 73 26.24 12.21 -7.43
N LEU A 74 26.25 11.04 -8.08
CA LEU A 74 25.90 9.76 -7.46
C LEU A 74 27.07 8.78 -7.52
N PRO A 75 27.16 7.85 -6.57
CA PRO A 75 28.12 6.75 -6.63
C PRO A 75 27.85 5.87 -7.84
N VAL A 76 28.91 5.30 -8.39
CA VAL A 76 28.83 4.28 -9.46
C VAL A 76 28.46 2.94 -8.82
N PHE A 77 27.48 2.26 -9.40
CA PHE A 77 27.14 0.91 -9.01
C PHE A 77 28.24 -0.06 -9.43
N LYS A 78 28.85 -0.72 -8.47
CA LYS A 78 29.89 -1.73 -8.68
C LYS A 78 29.44 -3.03 -8.02
N PRO A 79 28.86 -3.99 -8.76
CA PRO A 79 28.32 -5.23 -8.19
C PRO A 79 29.28 -5.95 -7.26
N ALA A 80 30.57 -5.96 -7.60
CA ALA A 80 31.60 -6.68 -6.84
C ALA A 80 31.90 -6.08 -5.46
N THR A 81 31.56 -4.81 -5.21
CA THR A 81 32.00 -4.08 -3.99
C THR A 81 30.90 -3.30 -3.29
N VAL A 82 29.71 -3.23 -3.85
CA VAL A 82 28.59 -2.43 -3.31
C VAL A 82 28.10 -2.94 -1.96
N VAL A 83 28.28 -4.23 -1.69
CA VAL A 83 28.14 -4.88 -0.39
C VAL A 83 29.33 -5.81 -0.15
N ALA A 84 29.54 -6.24 1.09
CA ALA A 84 30.62 -7.19 1.41
C ALA A 84 30.44 -8.50 0.63
N GLY A 85 31.49 -8.92 -0.08
CA GLY A 85 31.48 -10.10 -0.93
C GLY A 85 30.80 -9.94 -2.29
N GLY A 86 30.26 -8.76 -2.60
CA GLY A 86 29.63 -8.42 -3.87
C GLY A 86 28.22 -8.98 -4.05
N LEU A 87 27.58 -8.58 -5.15
CA LEU A 87 26.24 -9.01 -5.55
C LEU A 87 26.27 -9.77 -6.86
N LYS A 88 25.47 -10.83 -6.96
CA LYS A 88 25.25 -11.59 -8.18
C LYS A 88 23.79 -11.47 -8.62
N PHE A 89 23.55 -11.47 -9.92
CA PHE A 89 22.21 -11.54 -10.49
C PHE A 89 21.55 -12.88 -10.14
N GLU A 90 20.30 -12.83 -9.65
CA GLU A 90 19.48 -14.00 -9.39
C GLU A 90 18.36 -14.13 -10.41
N LYS A 91 17.48 -13.14 -10.48
CA LYS A 91 16.32 -13.17 -11.37
C LYS A 91 15.86 -11.78 -11.77
N LEU A 92 15.18 -11.69 -12.91
CA LEU A 92 14.46 -10.47 -13.29
C LEU A 92 13.22 -10.31 -12.43
N GLY A 93 12.96 -9.08 -12.01
CA GLY A 93 11.77 -8.65 -11.34
C GLY A 93 11.09 -7.51 -12.10
N GLY A 94 10.01 -6.98 -11.52
CA GLY A 94 9.29 -5.84 -12.10
C GLY A 94 8.35 -6.27 -13.24
N GLY A 95 7.06 -6.01 -13.08
CA GLY A 95 6.07 -6.48 -14.06
C GLY A 95 5.71 -5.43 -15.11
N PHE A 96 5.45 -4.19 -14.69
CA PHE A 96 4.67 -3.28 -15.53
C PHE A 96 5.36 -1.96 -15.90
N GLN A 97 6.12 -1.33 -15.03
CA GLN A 97 6.65 0.02 -15.28
C GLN A 97 8.17 0.15 -15.09
N THR A 98 8.74 -0.54 -14.11
CA THR A 98 10.13 -0.39 -13.68
C THR A 98 10.98 -1.57 -14.16
N THR A 99 12.16 -1.30 -14.70
CA THR A 99 13.17 -2.33 -14.86
C THR A 99 13.71 -2.69 -13.49
N SER A 100 13.54 -3.93 -13.08
CA SER A 100 13.94 -4.42 -11.76
C SER A 100 14.60 -5.78 -11.85
N MET A 101 15.51 -6.07 -10.93
CA MET A 101 16.10 -7.39 -10.75
C MET A 101 16.39 -7.68 -9.28
N THR A 102 16.37 -8.95 -8.92
CA THR A 102 16.85 -9.43 -7.63
C THR A 102 18.32 -9.79 -7.75
N LEU A 103 19.10 -9.28 -6.81
CA LEU A 103 20.51 -9.59 -6.62
C LEU A 103 20.68 -10.28 -5.28
N VAL A 104 21.70 -11.13 -5.16
CA VAL A 104 22.03 -11.86 -3.93
C VAL A 104 23.49 -11.69 -3.58
N ASP A 105 23.78 -11.57 -2.28
CA ASP A 105 25.14 -11.62 -1.76
C ASP A 105 25.58 -13.06 -1.43
N PRO A 106 26.85 -13.31 -1.07
CA PRO A 106 27.33 -14.65 -0.74
C PRO A 106 26.65 -15.30 0.48
N SER A 107 26.01 -14.51 1.34
CA SER A 107 25.25 -15.04 2.49
C SER A 107 23.84 -15.49 2.10
N GLY A 108 23.42 -15.23 0.85
CA GLY A 108 22.07 -15.48 0.35
C GLY A 108 21.07 -14.37 0.68
N ARG A 109 21.53 -13.21 1.14
CA ARG A 109 20.67 -12.03 1.37
C ARG A 109 20.31 -11.38 0.04
N SER A 110 19.04 -11.05 -0.10
CA SER A 110 18.44 -10.53 -1.33
C SER A 110 18.37 -9.01 -1.35
N TYR A 111 18.53 -8.44 -2.54
CA TYR A 111 18.41 -7.01 -2.82
C TYR A 111 17.62 -6.80 -4.09
N ALA A 112 16.84 -5.73 -4.14
CA ALA A 112 16.18 -5.27 -5.36
C ALA A 112 16.98 -4.12 -5.98
N LEU A 113 17.38 -4.26 -7.23
CA LEU A 113 17.97 -3.18 -8.03
C LEU A 113 16.93 -2.73 -9.05
N ARG A 114 16.55 -1.44 -9.01
CA ARG A 114 15.46 -0.89 -9.84
C ARG A 114 15.89 0.40 -10.52
N SER A 115 15.45 0.63 -11.78
CA SER A 115 15.57 1.95 -12.39
C SER A 115 14.71 2.98 -11.63
N ILE A 116 15.21 4.21 -11.44
CA ILE A 116 14.42 5.32 -10.90
C ILE A 116 13.42 5.78 -11.96
N ASP A 117 13.85 5.86 -13.20
CA ASP A 117 12.98 6.17 -14.31
C ASP A 117 12.11 4.97 -14.71
N LYS A 118 10.89 5.24 -15.19
CA LYS A 118 9.85 4.24 -15.42
C LYS A 118 9.24 4.38 -16.80
N ASP A 119 8.98 3.25 -17.44
CA ASP A 119 8.19 3.20 -18.66
C ASP A 119 6.80 2.55 -18.40
N PRO A 120 5.73 3.34 -18.30
CA PRO A 120 4.39 2.84 -18.09
C PRO A 120 3.78 2.16 -19.32
N TYR A 121 4.55 1.90 -20.38
CA TYR A 121 4.09 1.30 -21.63
C TYR A 121 3.22 0.05 -21.42
N LYS A 122 3.65 -0.85 -20.53
CA LYS A 122 2.92 -2.11 -20.29
C LYS A 122 1.63 -1.94 -19.51
N THR A 123 1.45 -0.85 -18.77
CA THR A 123 0.22 -0.59 -18.00
C THR A 123 -0.93 -0.12 -18.86
N LEU A 124 -0.64 0.36 -20.07
CA LEU A 124 -1.66 0.83 -20.99
C LEU A 124 -2.30 -0.32 -21.78
N PRO A 125 -3.60 -0.25 -22.10
CA PRO A 125 -4.21 -1.09 -23.13
C PRO A 125 -3.46 -0.97 -24.47
N LYS A 126 -3.33 -2.05 -25.23
CA LYS A 126 -2.55 -2.10 -26.48
C LYS A 126 -2.86 -0.93 -27.44
N VAL A 127 -4.14 -0.56 -27.56
CA VAL A 127 -4.60 0.53 -28.44
C VAL A 127 -4.12 1.93 -28.04
N LEU A 128 -3.69 2.11 -26.79
CA LEU A 128 -3.19 3.39 -26.25
C LEU A 128 -1.66 3.45 -26.14
N ARG A 129 -0.95 2.41 -26.60
CA ARG A 129 0.52 2.29 -26.50
C ARG A 129 1.30 3.02 -27.59
N GLN A 130 0.76 4.09 -28.15
CA GLN A 130 1.39 4.82 -29.26
C GLN A 130 1.02 6.30 -29.27
N GLY A 131 1.81 7.09 -29.97
CA GLY A 131 1.56 8.50 -30.23
C GLY A 131 1.50 9.36 -28.99
N PHE A 132 0.65 10.39 -29.03
CA PHE A 132 0.51 11.41 -27.99
C PHE A 132 0.12 10.83 -26.61
N ILE A 133 -0.77 9.82 -26.59
CA ILE A 133 -1.25 9.24 -25.33
C ILE A 133 -0.09 8.57 -24.57
N LEU A 134 0.68 7.73 -25.25
CA LEU A 134 1.84 7.09 -24.63
C LEU A 134 2.86 8.14 -24.16
N GLY A 135 3.13 9.16 -24.98
CA GLY A 135 4.03 10.27 -24.62
C GLY A 135 3.56 10.99 -23.35
N THR A 136 2.26 11.28 -23.25
CA THR A 136 1.67 11.97 -22.08
C THR A 136 1.75 11.10 -20.82
N VAL A 137 1.50 9.79 -20.93
CA VAL A 137 1.56 8.88 -19.78
C VAL A 137 3.01 8.65 -19.34
N ARG A 138 3.96 8.54 -20.24
CA ARG A 138 5.40 8.53 -19.94
C ARG A 138 5.82 9.81 -19.23
N ASP A 139 5.38 10.95 -19.74
CA ASP A 139 5.66 12.27 -19.17
C ASP A 139 5.13 12.45 -17.76
N ALA A 140 3.99 11.81 -17.41
CA ALA A 140 3.40 11.83 -16.07
C ALA A 140 4.32 11.21 -14.99
N THR A 141 5.32 10.41 -15.36
CA THR A 141 6.36 9.91 -14.43
C THR A 141 7.09 11.08 -13.75
N SER A 142 7.20 12.23 -14.42
CA SER A 142 7.79 13.46 -13.85
C SER A 142 7.06 14.01 -12.62
N ALA A 143 5.84 13.52 -12.32
CA ALA A 143 5.08 13.84 -11.12
C ALA A 143 5.63 13.15 -9.86
N GLY A 144 6.32 12.01 -10.00
CA GLY A 144 7.05 11.36 -8.93
C GLY A 144 8.32 12.12 -8.55
N MET A 145 8.63 12.20 -7.26
CA MET A 145 9.90 12.77 -6.78
C MET A 145 11.03 11.75 -6.97
N PRO A 146 12.01 11.95 -7.88
CA PRO A 146 12.99 10.92 -8.25
C PRO A 146 13.88 10.46 -7.09
N TYR A 147 14.02 11.30 -6.07
CA TYR A 147 14.84 11.03 -4.88
C TYR A 147 13.99 10.93 -3.61
N GLY A 148 12.66 10.83 -3.73
CA GLY A 148 11.75 10.85 -2.57
C GLY A 148 11.92 9.64 -1.67
N ALA A 149 12.11 8.45 -2.23
CA ALA A 149 12.27 7.22 -1.46
C ALA A 149 13.43 7.27 -0.46
N PHE A 150 14.49 8.02 -0.76
CA PHE A 150 15.68 8.12 0.09
C PHE A 150 15.48 9.01 1.33
N VAL A 151 14.41 9.81 1.36
CA VAL A 151 14.02 10.64 2.51
C VAL A 151 13.28 9.81 3.56
N VAL A 152 12.67 8.70 3.16
CA VAL A 152 11.74 7.95 4.00
C VAL A 152 12.40 7.16 5.14
N PRO A 153 13.55 6.47 4.98
CA PRO A 153 14.12 5.63 6.02
C PRO A 153 14.31 6.33 7.38
N PRO A 154 14.95 7.51 7.49
CA PRO A 154 15.08 8.20 8.77
C PRO A 154 13.73 8.63 9.38
N LEU A 155 12.73 8.95 8.54
CA LEU A 155 11.37 9.26 8.98
C LEU A 155 10.67 8.02 9.52
N ALA A 156 10.82 6.88 8.85
CA ALA A 156 10.25 5.60 9.25
C ALA A 156 10.88 5.10 10.57
N GLU A 157 12.21 5.21 10.71
CA GLU A 157 12.92 4.87 11.94
C GLU A 157 12.41 5.71 13.12
N ALA A 158 12.36 7.03 12.99
CA ALA A 158 11.83 7.91 14.02
C ALA A 158 10.36 7.61 14.35
N ALA A 159 9.55 7.24 13.33
CA ALA A 159 8.16 6.82 13.48
C ALA A 159 8.00 5.45 14.13
N GLY A 160 9.06 4.64 14.27
CA GLY A 160 8.98 3.26 14.73
C GLY A 160 8.27 2.33 13.72
N VAL A 161 8.49 2.57 12.43
CA VAL A 161 7.97 1.77 11.31
C VAL A 161 9.14 0.99 10.70
N LEU A 162 8.97 -0.31 10.53
CA LEU A 162 9.92 -1.14 9.79
C LEU A 162 10.04 -0.62 8.35
N HIS A 163 11.22 -0.69 7.77
CA HIS A 163 11.46 -0.11 6.44
C HIS A 163 12.63 -0.78 5.73
N THR A 164 12.67 -0.63 4.42
CA THR A 164 13.84 -0.87 3.57
C THR A 164 14.71 0.39 3.55
N THR A 165 15.98 0.23 3.14
CA THR A 165 16.94 1.35 3.07
C THR A 165 17.46 1.50 1.63
N PRO A 166 16.71 2.20 0.75
CA PRO A 166 17.11 2.41 -0.63
C PRO A 166 18.35 3.31 -0.74
N ARG A 167 19.23 3.02 -1.68
CA ARG A 167 20.46 3.77 -1.98
C ARG A 167 20.56 4.05 -3.49
N PRO A 168 20.82 5.30 -3.92
CA PRO A 168 20.92 5.65 -5.34
C PRO A 168 22.30 5.36 -5.92
N TYR A 169 22.33 4.90 -7.16
CA TYR A 169 23.56 4.64 -7.92
C TYR A 169 23.38 5.00 -9.40
N TYR A 170 24.50 5.18 -10.09
CA TYR A 170 24.57 5.19 -11.54
C TYR A 170 25.19 3.90 -12.05
N VAL A 171 24.58 3.26 -13.04
CA VAL A 171 25.12 2.05 -13.69
C VAL A 171 25.90 2.47 -14.95
N ARG A 172 27.16 2.07 -15.06
CA ARG A 172 28.01 2.37 -16.23
C ARG A 172 27.46 1.71 -17.51
N LEU A 173 27.67 2.33 -18.66
CA LEU A 173 27.36 1.72 -19.96
C LEU A 173 28.15 0.43 -20.25
N ASP A 174 29.35 0.31 -19.67
CA ASP A 174 30.24 -0.84 -19.81
C ASP A 174 30.15 -1.83 -18.60
N GLU A 175 29.12 -1.72 -17.76
CA GLU A 175 28.89 -2.62 -16.64
C GLU A 175 28.50 -4.03 -17.14
N GLN A 176 29.24 -5.06 -16.72
CA GLN A 176 29.03 -6.46 -17.11
C GLN A 176 28.87 -7.41 -15.91
N GLY A 177 29.07 -6.92 -14.69
CA GLY A 177 29.06 -7.74 -13.47
C GLY A 177 27.70 -8.37 -13.12
N LEU A 178 26.62 -7.95 -13.81
CA LEU A 178 25.28 -8.54 -13.70
C LEU A 178 24.98 -9.57 -14.82
N GLY A 179 26.00 -9.96 -15.58
CA GLY A 179 25.87 -10.90 -16.71
C GLY A 179 24.90 -10.37 -17.78
N HIS A 180 24.07 -11.24 -18.33
CA HIS A 180 23.11 -10.90 -19.40
C HIS A 180 22.04 -9.87 -18.98
N ALA A 181 21.89 -9.60 -17.67
CA ALA A 181 20.95 -8.60 -17.16
C ALA A 181 21.54 -7.18 -17.16
N SER A 182 22.86 -7.03 -17.33
CA SER A 182 23.54 -5.72 -17.28
C SER A 182 22.96 -4.70 -18.24
N GLU A 183 22.72 -5.10 -19.49
CA GLU A 183 22.20 -4.23 -20.56
C GLU A 183 20.89 -3.53 -20.22
N ARG A 184 20.11 -4.10 -19.30
CA ARG A 184 18.79 -3.55 -18.94
C ARG A 184 18.84 -2.29 -18.11
N LEU A 185 19.97 -2.04 -17.42
CA LEU A 185 20.14 -0.90 -16.51
C LEU A 185 21.37 -0.05 -16.86
N GLN A 186 22.14 -0.44 -17.88
CA GLN A 186 23.29 0.34 -18.33
C GLN A 186 22.88 1.76 -18.72
N GLY A 187 23.61 2.75 -18.22
CA GLY A 187 23.33 4.17 -18.44
C GLY A 187 22.27 4.77 -17.52
N ASP A 188 21.62 3.98 -16.68
CA ASP A 188 20.54 4.43 -15.83
C ASP A 188 20.99 4.88 -14.43
N VAL A 189 20.19 5.75 -13.83
CA VAL A 189 20.17 5.94 -12.39
C VAL A 189 19.23 4.91 -11.76
N VAL A 190 19.77 4.19 -10.79
CA VAL A 190 19.09 3.07 -10.15
C VAL A 190 19.01 3.25 -8.64
N MET A 191 18.15 2.47 -8.02
CA MET A 191 17.98 2.34 -6.59
C MET A 191 18.27 0.89 -6.19
N LEU A 192 19.21 0.70 -5.26
CA LEU A 192 19.45 -0.59 -4.59
C LEU A 192 18.72 -0.58 -3.26
N GLU A 193 17.84 -1.53 -3.04
CA GLU A 193 16.98 -1.62 -1.86
C GLU A 193 17.07 -3.01 -1.23
N ASP A 194 17.00 -3.08 0.11
CA ASP A 194 16.86 -4.35 0.83
C ASP A 194 15.57 -5.04 0.40
N LYS A 195 15.61 -6.36 0.29
CA LYS A 195 14.44 -7.20 0.02
C LYS A 195 14.25 -8.17 1.18
N PHE A 196 13.00 -8.43 1.56
CA PHE A 196 12.65 -9.36 2.62
C PHE A 196 11.77 -10.46 2.02
N SER A 197 12.41 -11.55 1.57
CA SER A 197 11.75 -12.65 0.86
C SER A 197 12.21 -14.04 1.33
N ASN A 198 13.23 -14.09 2.16
CA ASN A 198 13.74 -15.33 2.74
C ASN A 198 14.43 -15.06 4.09
N LYS A 199 14.66 -16.11 4.87
CA LYS A 199 15.25 -16.00 6.21
C LYS A 199 16.69 -15.44 6.26
N ASN A 200 17.41 -15.40 5.13
CA ASN A 200 18.74 -14.81 5.06
C ASN A 200 18.67 -13.28 4.94
N ASP A 201 17.50 -12.72 4.66
CA ASP A 201 17.29 -11.28 4.50
C ASP A 201 17.22 -10.52 5.85
N ARG A 202 17.46 -11.21 6.97
CA ARG A 202 17.42 -10.61 8.31
C ARG A 202 18.43 -9.49 8.44
N VAL A 203 17.97 -8.40 9.04
CA VAL A 203 18.78 -7.27 9.54
C VAL A 203 18.67 -7.22 11.06
N ASP A 204 19.52 -6.42 11.73
CA ASP A 204 19.52 -6.36 13.21
C ASP A 204 18.14 -6.08 13.81
N ALA A 205 17.37 -5.18 13.20
CA ALA A 205 16.01 -4.86 13.63
C ALA A 205 15.00 -6.03 13.45
N LEU A 206 15.34 -7.05 12.67
CA LEU A 206 14.50 -8.19 12.31
C LEU A 206 15.17 -9.54 12.61
N ARG A 207 16.21 -9.55 13.43
CA ARG A 207 16.99 -10.77 13.75
C ARG A 207 16.14 -11.90 14.35
N GLU A 208 15.08 -11.55 15.06
CA GLU A 208 14.16 -12.51 15.71
C GLU A 208 13.01 -12.95 14.78
N ALA A 209 12.93 -12.41 13.57
CA ALA A 209 11.94 -12.85 12.60
C ALA A 209 12.24 -14.28 12.16
N GLU A 210 11.21 -15.12 12.15
CA GLU A 210 11.32 -16.52 11.73
C GLU A 210 11.25 -16.66 10.20
N GLU A 211 10.44 -15.81 9.58
CA GLU A 211 10.05 -15.92 8.18
C GLU A 211 9.71 -14.54 7.60
N PHE A 212 9.85 -14.40 6.27
CA PHE A 212 9.41 -13.22 5.52
C PHE A 212 8.57 -13.67 4.34
N GLU A 213 7.39 -13.04 4.18
CA GLU A 213 6.46 -13.37 3.10
C GLU A 213 5.79 -12.12 2.51
N GLU A 214 5.24 -12.25 1.31
CA GLU A 214 4.41 -11.22 0.67
C GLU A 214 2.96 -11.26 1.21
N SER A 215 2.19 -10.20 0.95
CA SER A 215 0.86 -10.04 1.54
C SER A 215 -0.14 -11.13 1.18
N ASP A 216 -0.09 -11.68 -0.03
CA ASP A 216 -0.98 -12.76 -0.49
C ASP A 216 -0.77 -14.03 0.33
N VAL A 217 0.49 -14.42 0.57
CA VAL A 217 0.84 -15.56 1.42
C VAL A 217 0.38 -15.31 2.87
N VAL A 218 0.70 -14.14 3.43
CA VAL A 218 0.36 -13.79 4.82
C VAL A 218 -1.15 -13.78 5.05
N LEU A 219 -1.92 -13.19 4.13
CA LEU A 219 -3.37 -13.19 4.21
C LEU A 219 -3.95 -14.60 4.07
N SER A 220 -3.41 -15.41 3.14
CA SER A 220 -3.80 -16.81 2.99
C SER A 220 -3.55 -17.60 4.28
N GLU A 221 -2.36 -17.47 4.87
CA GLU A 221 -2.02 -18.16 6.13
C GLU A 221 -2.88 -17.70 7.32
N ARG A 222 -3.21 -16.41 7.39
CA ARG A 222 -4.12 -15.87 8.40
C ARG A 222 -5.50 -16.51 8.32
N TYR A 223 -6.02 -16.74 7.11
CA TYR A 223 -7.35 -17.34 6.94
C TYR A 223 -7.34 -18.86 7.12
N LYS A 224 -6.23 -19.54 6.87
CA LYS A 224 -6.10 -20.98 7.13
C LYS A 224 -6.04 -21.33 8.60
N ASN A 225 -5.47 -20.46 9.43
CA ASN A 225 -5.20 -20.81 10.83
C ASN A 225 -5.29 -19.60 11.76
N GLN A 226 -6.13 -19.70 12.79
CA GLN A 226 -6.36 -18.70 13.84
C GLN A 226 -5.07 -18.30 14.60
N LYS A 227 -4.02 -19.11 14.56
CA LYS A 227 -2.72 -18.79 15.17
C LYS A 227 -1.93 -17.71 14.41
N ASN A 228 -2.25 -17.47 13.14
CA ASN A 228 -1.61 -16.41 12.34
C ASN A 228 -2.35 -15.10 12.55
N ARG A 229 -1.67 -14.10 13.10
CA ARG A 229 -2.22 -12.77 13.40
C ARG A 229 -1.43 -11.67 12.72
N LEU A 230 -2.10 -10.60 12.32
CA LEU A 230 -1.46 -9.40 11.81
C LEU A 230 -1.21 -8.41 12.97
N ASP A 231 -0.05 -7.75 12.98
CA ASP A 231 0.18 -6.60 13.87
C ASP A 231 -0.54 -5.36 13.30
N GLU A 232 -1.85 -5.30 13.56
CA GLU A 232 -2.71 -4.22 13.10
C GLU A 232 -2.25 -2.83 13.62
N SER A 233 -1.63 -2.79 14.81
CA SER A 233 -1.10 -1.54 15.37
C SER A 233 0.12 -1.04 14.62
N ALA A 234 1.04 -1.95 14.27
CA ALA A 234 2.20 -1.62 13.43
C ALA A 234 1.76 -1.25 12.01
N TYR A 235 0.75 -1.96 11.47
CA TYR A 235 0.19 -1.63 10.16
C TYR A 235 -0.48 -0.24 10.15
N LEU A 236 -1.31 0.08 11.14
CA LEU A 236 -1.92 1.40 11.27
C LEU A 236 -0.87 2.52 11.34
N ARG A 237 0.20 2.28 12.10
CA ARG A 237 1.32 3.23 12.22
C ARG A 237 1.98 3.49 10.87
N ALA A 238 2.27 2.43 10.12
CA ALA A 238 2.84 2.52 8.78
C ALA A 238 1.90 3.27 7.82
N ARG A 239 0.58 2.98 7.86
CA ARG A 239 -0.40 3.66 7.02
C ARG A 239 -0.57 5.15 7.34
N LEU A 240 -0.48 5.54 8.60
CA LEU A 240 -0.49 6.96 8.98
C LEU A 240 0.79 7.68 8.54
N LEU A 241 1.94 6.99 8.55
CA LEU A 241 3.17 7.49 7.95
C LEU A 241 3.00 7.68 6.44
N ASP A 242 2.44 6.69 5.71
CA ASP A 242 2.16 6.78 4.27
C ASP A 242 1.27 7.99 3.95
N LEU A 243 0.19 8.18 4.70
CA LEU A 243 -0.66 9.36 4.54
C LEU A 243 0.13 10.65 4.76
N TRP A 244 0.99 10.70 5.77
CA TRP A 244 1.77 11.90 6.10
C TRP A 244 2.76 12.28 5.01
N ILE A 245 3.47 11.31 4.41
CA ILE A 245 4.42 11.53 3.31
C ILE A 245 3.75 11.57 1.94
N GLY A 246 2.43 11.32 1.86
CA GLY A 246 1.64 11.35 0.63
C GLY A 246 1.90 10.19 -0.32
N ASP A 247 2.23 9.01 0.22
CA ASP A 247 2.36 7.77 -0.53
C ASP A 247 0.97 7.17 -0.79
N TRP A 248 0.50 7.30 -2.01
CA TRP A 248 -0.84 6.87 -2.42
C TRP A 248 -0.88 5.45 -3.02
N ASP A 249 0.28 4.88 -3.39
CA ASP A 249 0.34 3.60 -4.10
C ASP A 249 0.66 2.45 -3.13
N ARG A 250 -0.20 2.24 -2.15
CA ARG A 250 -0.01 1.28 -1.06
C ARG A 250 -0.90 0.06 -1.17
N HIS A 251 -0.99 -0.56 -2.38
CA HIS A 251 -1.69 -1.82 -2.59
C HIS A 251 -0.96 -2.99 -1.88
N GLU A 252 -1.56 -4.17 -1.85
CA GLU A 252 -1.05 -5.37 -1.14
C GLU A 252 0.40 -5.74 -1.55
N GLY A 253 0.76 -5.59 -2.81
CA GLY A 253 2.11 -5.87 -3.31
C GLY A 253 3.22 -4.92 -2.82
N GLN A 254 2.87 -3.85 -2.08
CA GLN A 254 3.80 -2.87 -1.53
C GLN A 254 4.27 -3.19 -0.11
N TRP A 255 4.06 -4.42 0.34
CA TRP A 255 4.38 -4.89 1.68
C TRP A 255 5.07 -6.24 1.65
N ASP A 256 6.17 -6.35 2.40
CA ASP A 256 6.66 -7.61 2.93
C ASP A 256 6.23 -7.71 4.40
N TRP A 257 6.22 -8.91 4.94
CA TRP A 257 5.82 -9.15 6.32
C TRP A 257 6.84 -10.05 7.00
N ALA A 258 7.17 -9.72 8.26
CA ALA A 258 8.05 -10.52 9.10
C ALA A 258 7.23 -11.24 10.17
N ALA A 259 7.42 -12.55 10.29
CA ALA A 259 6.76 -13.39 11.29
C ALA A 259 7.57 -13.46 12.59
N PHE A 260 6.89 -13.28 13.72
CA PHE A 260 7.48 -13.40 15.05
C PHE A 260 6.66 -14.39 15.89
N ALA A 261 7.33 -15.40 16.46
CA ALA A 261 6.70 -16.28 17.43
C ALA A 261 6.24 -15.52 18.67
N GLN A 262 5.08 -15.89 19.21
CA GLN A 262 4.54 -15.31 20.43
C GLN A 262 4.52 -16.38 21.56
N PRO A 263 4.60 -15.95 22.84
CA PRO A 263 4.61 -16.89 23.98
C PRO A 263 3.35 -17.76 24.06
N ASP A 264 2.22 -17.31 23.51
CA ASP A 264 0.95 -18.04 23.47
C ASP A 264 0.86 -19.08 22.33
N GLY A 265 1.96 -19.27 21.58
CA GLY A 265 2.04 -20.17 20.44
C GLY A 265 1.40 -19.60 19.16
N THR A 266 1.02 -18.33 19.15
CA THR A 266 0.59 -17.63 17.94
C THR A 266 1.78 -17.06 17.19
N ARG A 267 1.59 -16.72 15.93
CA ARG A 267 2.55 -16.05 15.04
C ARG A 267 2.03 -14.66 14.72
N LEU A 268 2.84 -13.64 14.97
CA LEU A 268 2.50 -12.25 14.70
C LEU A 268 3.25 -11.73 13.48
N TRP A 269 2.53 -11.39 12.43
CA TRP A 269 3.06 -10.83 11.20
C TRP A 269 3.14 -9.30 11.28
N ARG A 270 4.36 -8.75 11.21
CA ARG A 270 4.62 -7.31 11.21
C ARG A 270 4.90 -6.80 9.81
N PRO A 271 4.26 -5.70 9.38
CA PRO A 271 4.42 -5.17 8.03
C PRO A 271 5.77 -4.48 7.84
N ILE A 272 6.38 -4.68 6.69
CA ILE A 272 7.57 -3.98 6.20
C ILE A 272 7.18 -3.29 4.90
N PRO A 273 6.89 -1.97 4.91
CA PRO A 273 6.61 -1.23 3.70
C PRO A 273 7.82 -1.19 2.76
N LYS A 274 7.61 -1.49 1.49
CA LYS A 274 8.61 -1.43 0.41
C LYS A 274 8.14 -0.52 -0.73
N ASP A 275 9.03 -0.24 -1.71
CA ASP A 275 8.72 0.46 -2.97
C ASP A 275 8.06 1.84 -2.79
N ARG A 276 8.74 2.74 -2.08
CA ARG A 276 8.25 4.07 -1.73
C ARG A 276 8.56 5.12 -2.80
N ASP A 277 8.35 4.78 -4.05
CA ASP A 277 8.65 5.64 -5.19
C ASP A 277 7.55 6.66 -5.52
N GLN A 278 6.37 6.54 -4.91
CA GLN A 278 5.25 7.46 -5.09
C GLN A 278 5.10 8.50 -3.96
N VAL A 279 6.07 8.56 -3.03
CA VAL A 279 6.08 9.56 -1.97
C VAL A 279 6.28 10.97 -2.53
N PHE A 280 5.71 11.96 -1.84
CA PHE A 280 5.81 13.38 -2.21
C PHE A 280 5.30 13.70 -3.62
N PHE A 281 4.40 12.89 -4.15
CA PHE A 281 3.87 12.99 -5.51
C PHE A 281 3.27 14.38 -5.80
N ARG A 282 3.48 14.89 -7.04
CA ARG A 282 3.04 16.22 -7.45
C ARG A 282 2.47 16.18 -8.86
N PHE A 283 1.14 16.25 -8.97
CA PHE A 283 0.48 15.97 -10.24
C PHE A 283 -0.50 17.07 -10.71
N ASP A 284 -1.35 17.61 -9.83
CA ASP A 284 -2.47 18.49 -10.20
C ASP A 284 -2.06 19.98 -10.38
N ASP A 285 -0.85 20.22 -10.86
CA ASP A 285 -0.23 21.54 -11.00
C ASP A 285 -0.16 22.05 -12.47
N GLY A 286 -0.83 21.40 -13.41
CA GLY A 286 -1.04 21.82 -14.80
C GLY A 286 -2.50 21.71 -15.21
N LEU A 287 -2.89 22.28 -16.36
CA LEU A 287 -4.29 22.29 -16.80
C LEU A 287 -4.87 20.89 -17.00
N LEU A 288 -4.21 20.03 -17.77
CA LEU A 288 -4.66 18.66 -18.03
C LEU A 288 -4.53 17.79 -16.80
N SER A 289 -3.41 17.86 -16.10
CA SER A 289 -3.20 17.08 -14.88
C SER A 289 -4.19 17.48 -13.79
N TRP A 290 -4.58 18.75 -13.69
CA TRP A 290 -5.64 19.21 -12.81
C TRP A 290 -6.99 18.55 -13.16
N VAL A 291 -7.39 18.53 -14.45
CA VAL A 291 -8.62 17.85 -14.88
C VAL A 291 -8.58 16.36 -14.55
N VAL A 292 -7.48 15.67 -14.87
CA VAL A 292 -7.30 14.24 -14.58
C VAL A 292 -7.41 13.98 -13.08
N SER A 293 -6.83 14.82 -12.23
CA SER A 293 -6.91 14.68 -10.79
C SER A 293 -8.33 14.79 -10.22
N ARG A 294 -9.28 15.43 -10.94
CA ARG A 294 -10.69 15.48 -10.54
C ARG A 294 -11.43 14.17 -10.84
N ILE A 295 -10.97 13.45 -11.85
CA ILE A 295 -11.52 12.15 -12.24
C ILE A 295 -10.86 11.01 -11.46
N VAL A 296 -9.54 11.12 -11.20
CA VAL A 296 -8.75 10.12 -10.48
C VAL A 296 -8.28 10.70 -9.13
N PRO A 297 -9.03 10.52 -8.04
CA PRO A 297 -8.80 11.19 -6.77
C PRO A 297 -7.45 10.92 -6.10
N LYS A 298 -6.74 9.83 -6.47
CA LYS A 298 -5.42 9.49 -5.94
C LYS A 298 -4.30 10.41 -6.46
N PHE A 299 -4.48 11.05 -7.61
CA PHE A 299 -3.47 11.93 -8.20
C PHE A 299 -3.56 13.34 -7.65
N ARG A 300 -3.13 13.52 -6.42
CA ARG A 300 -3.10 14.80 -5.70
C ARG A 300 -1.69 15.22 -5.39
N THR A 301 -1.44 16.52 -5.47
CA THR A 301 -0.13 17.08 -5.13
C THR A 301 0.13 16.98 -3.62
N PHE A 302 1.31 16.52 -3.26
CA PHE A 302 1.85 16.61 -1.91
C PHE A 302 2.09 18.09 -1.54
N GLY A 303 1.21 18.62 -0.72
CA GLY A 303 1.22 20.01 -0.26
C GLY A 303 1.10 20.09 1.26
N PRO A 304 0.94 21.30 1.82
CA PRO A 304 0.82 21.51 3.27
C PRO A 304 -0.46 20.93 3.87
N HIS A 305 -1.46 20.58 3.03
CA HIS A 305 -2.74 20.03 3.46
C HIS A 305 -3.02 18.67 2.82
N TYR A 306 -3.84 17.85 3.48
CA TYR A 306 -4.37 16.62 2.90
C TYR A 306 -5.55 16.99 1.99
N GLN A 307 -5.37 16.85 0.68
CA GLN A 307 -6.41 17.20 -0.30
C GLN A 307 -7.55 16.17 -0.36
N SER A 308 -7.24 14.88 -0.13
CA SER A 308 -8.22 13.80 -0.14
C SER A 308 -7.65 12.57 0.57
N ILE A 309 -8.15 12.28 1.76
CA ILE A 309 -7.77 11.05 2.48
C ILE A 309 -8.27 9.82 1.72
N GLU A 310 -9.50 9.86 1.18
CA GLU A 310 -10.03 8.79 0.33
C GLU A 310 -9.12 8.51 -0.88
N GLY A 311 -8.62 9.56 -1.55
CA GLY A 311 -7.70 9.41 -2.68
C GLY A 311 -6.40 8.72 -2.29
N TYR A 312 -5.79 9.10 -1.16
CA TYR A 312 -4.56 8.50 -0.67
C TYR A 312 -4.71 7.06 -0.15
N THR A 313 -5.92 6.65 0.25
CA THR A 313 -6.17 5.30 0.78
C THR A 313 -6.78 4.34 -0.25
N ARG A 314 -7.17 4.84 -1.42
CA ARG A 314 -7.93 4.07 -2.42
C ARG A 314 -7.22 2.80 -2.90
N ASN A 315 -5.93 2.88 -3.19
CA ASN A 315 -5.16 1.72 -3.66
C ASN A 315 -4.92 0.69 -2.56
N ALA A 316 -4.89 1.13 -1.30
CA ALA A 316 -4.69 0.26 -0.15
C ALA A 316 -6.00 -0.32 0.42
N ARG A 317 -7.16 0.04 -0.13
CA ARG A 317 -8.45 -0.31 0.46
C ARG A 317 -8.59 -1.80 0.77
N PHE A 318 -8.17 -2.66 -0.16
CA PHE A 318 -8.22 -4.09 0.02
C PHE A 318 -7.49 -4.56 1.28
N ILE A 319 -6.22 -4.16 1.44
CA ILE A 319 -5.40 -4.58 2.58
C ILE A 319 -5.77 -3.80 3.86
N ASP A 320 -6.14 -2.51 3.75
CA ASP A 320 -6.59 -1.70 4.88
C ASP A 320 -7.84 -2.31 5.55
N GLU A 321 -8.82 -2.79 4.79
CA GLU A 321 -10.03 -3.44 5.30
C GLU A 321 -9.72 -4.72 6.08
N ARG A 322 -8.66 -5.44 5.73
CA ARG A 322 -8.25 -6.71 6.35
C ARG A 322 -7.30 -6.54 7.53
N ALA A 323 -6.40 -5.57 7.43
CA ALA A 323 -5.36 -5.36 8.43
C ALA A 323 -5.69 -4.27 9.46
N LEU A 324 -6.90 -3.69 9.44
CA LEU A 324 -7.35 -2.66 10.39
C LEU A 324 -8.74 -2.97 11.00
N ALA A 325 -9.23 -4.20 10.84
CA ALA A 325 -10.58 -4.58 11.25
C ALA A 325 -10.83 -4.39 12.76
N SER A 326 -9.82 -4.58 13.62
CA SER A 326 -9.96 -4.41 15.08
C SER A 326 -9.68 -2.97 15.55
N MET A 327 -9.12 -2.11 14.70
CA MET A 327 -8.64 -0.79 15.11
C MET A 327 -9.77 0.19 15.41
N THR A 328 -9.76 0.74 16.63
CA THR A 328 -10.75 1.70 17.10
C THR A 328 -10.35 3.16 16.77
N LYS A 329 -11.30 4.08 16.85
CA LYS A 329 -11.06 5.51 16.68
C LYS A 329 -9.94 6.04 17.58
N GLU A 330 -9.95 5.58 18.83
CA GLU A 330 -8.95 5.94 19.83
C GLU A 330 -7.56 5.45 19.43
N ALA A 331 -7.45 4.27 18.82
CA ALA A 331 -6.19 3.74 18.31
C ALA A 331 -5.63 4.64 17.19
N TYR A 332 -6.46 5.03 16.22
CA TYR A 332 -6.04 5.96 15.16
C TYR A 332 -5.54 7.30 15.73
N LEU A 333 -6.28 7.88 16.66
CA LEU A 333 -5.92 9.17 17.25
C LEU A 333 -4.68 9.09 18.14
N ARG A 334 -4.52 8.02 18.93
CA ARG A 334 -3.32 7.79 19.75
C ARG A 334 -2.08 7.63 18.87
N THR A 335 -2.18 6.80 17.82
CA THR A 335 -1.06 6.57 16.90
C THR A 335 -0.68 7.86 16.16
N ALA A 336 -1.65 8.65 15.71
CA ALA A 336 -1.40 9.93 15.07
C ALA A 336 -0.70 10.93 16.01
N LYS A 337 -1.11 11.01 17.26
CA LYS A 337 -0.47 11.88 18.29
C LYS A 337 0.95 11.41 18.61
N ASP A 338 1.19 10.11 18.74
CA ASP A 338 2.53 9.56 18.94
C ASP A 338 3.44 9.89 17.76
N LEU A 339 2.97 9.73 16.53
CA LEU A 339 3.72 10.14 15.34
C LEU A 339 4.03 11.64 15.32
N GLN A 340 3.09 12.51 15.73
CA GLN A 340 3.34 13.95 15.85
C GLN A 340 4.50 14.26 16.82
N GLN A 341 4.59 13.53 17.92
CA GLN A 341 5.64 13.73 18.92
C GLN A 341 7.01 13.23 18.44
N ARG A 342 7.04 12.08 17.76
CA ARG A 342 8.28 11.47 17.27
C ARG A 342 8.89 12.20 16.07
N LEU A 343 8.06 12.65 15.16
CA LEU A 343 8.47 13.31 13.91
C LEU A 343 8.75 14.79 14.14
N THR A 344 9.75 15.12 14.95
CA THR A 344 10.13 16.49 15.32
C THR A 344 10.61 17.30 14.11
N ASP A 345 10.76 18.60 14.27
CA ASP A 345 11.30 19.48 13.21
C ASP A 345 12.74 19.11 12.81
N ASP A 346 13.54 18.66 13.80
CA ASP A 346 14.91 18.22 13.56
C ASP A 346 14.94 16.90 12.79
N VAL A 347 14.08 15.93 13.14
CA VAL A 347 13.93 14.67 12.42
C VAL A 347 13.57 14.95 10.96
N ILE A 348 12.57 15.81 10.72
CA ILE A 348 12.15 16.19 9.36
C ILE A 348 13.31 16.82 8.59
N LYS A 349 13.96 17.82 9.16
CA LYS A 349 15.08 18.53 8.53
C LYS A 349 16.25 17.59 8.22
N GLN A 350 16.61 16.74 9.16
CA GLN A 350 17.70 15.79 9.00
C GLN A 350 17.40 14.76 7.92
N ALA A 351 16.19 14.18 7.91
CA ALA A 351 15.77 13.19 6.92
C ALA A 351 15.75 13.79 5.50
N VAL A 352 15.19 14.98 5.32
CA VAL A 352 15.15 15.64 4.01
C VAL A 352 16.56 16.00 3.53
N ARG A 353 17.43 16.48 4.43
CA ARG A 353 18.82 16.85 4.09
C ARG A 353 19.68 15.63 3.74
N GLN A 354 19.52 14.53 4.43
CA GLN A 354 20.31 13.30 4.21
C GLN A 354 19.81 12.50 3.01
N GLY A 355 18.48 12.46 2.79
CA GLY A 355 17.88 11.68 1.73
C GLY A 355 17.97 12.34 0.35
N LEU A 356 18.10 13.66 0.26
CA LEU A 356 18.18 14.34 -1.02
C LEU A 356 19.64 14.64 -1.41
N PRO A 357 20.03 14.45 -2.70
CA PRO A 357 21.27 15.00 -3.22
C PRO A 357 21.36 16.51 -2.93
N LYS A 358 22.56 17.03 -2.68
CA LYS A 358 22.78 18.42 -2.26
C LYS A 358 22.05 19.45 -3.12
N GLU A 359 22.15 19.31 -4.44
CA GLU A 359 21.54 20.21 -5.41
C GLU A 359 20.01 20.15 -5.39
N VAL A 360 19.47 18.96 -5.16
CA VAL A 360 18.03 18.71 -5.01
C VAL A 360 17.52 19.27 -3.68
N TYR A 361 18.27 19.10 -2.58
CA TYR A 361 17.94 19.69 -1.29
C TYR A 361 17.88 21.23 -1.38
N GLN A 362 18.84 21.87 -2.06
CA GLN A 362 18.83 23.33 -2.29
C GLN A 362 17.58 23.81 -3.01
N ARG A 363 17.01 22.98 -3.91
CA ARG A 363 15.80 23.30 -4.69
C ARG A 363 14.50 22.99 -3.94
N GLU A 364 14.41 21.81 -3.38
CA GLU A 364 13.14 21.22 -2.89
C GLU A 364 13.07 21.14 -1.36
N GLY A 365 14.21 21.16 -0.67
CA GLY A 365 14.29 20.85 0.75
C GLY A 365 13.41 21.73 1.62
N ALA A 366 13.51 23.03 1.51
CA ALA A 366 12.75 23.97 2.33
C ALA A 366 11.23 23.79 2.16
N ARG A 367 10.76 23.58 0.92
CA ARG A 367 9.34 23.34 0.63
C ARG A 367 8.88 21.99 1.18
N MET A 368 9.68 20.93 1.01
CA MET A 368 9.36 19.60 1.51
C MET A 368 9.26 19.61 3.05
N GLU A 369 10.22 20.20 3.74
CA GLU A 369 10.20 20.36 5.18
C GLU A 369 8.98 21.14 5.67
N ALA A 370 8.64 22.26 5.03
CA ALA A 370 7.47 23.08 5.38
C ALA A 370 6.16 22.26 5.22
N ASN A 371 6.02 21.53 4.11
CA ASN A 371 4.85 20.67 3.87
C ASN A 371 4.75 19.55 4.90
N LEU A 372 5.85 18.88 5.22
CA LEU A 372 5.88 17.82 6.23
C LEU A 372 5.46 18.35 7.61
N ARG A 373 5.99 19.53 8.04
CA ARG A 373 5.59 20.16 9.32
C ARG A 373 4.10 20.50 9.34
N ALA A 374 3.60 21.11 8.26
CA ALA A 374 2.18 21.48 8.15
C ALA A 374 1.25 20.27 8.18
N ARG A 375 1.61 19.19 7.47
CA ARG A 375 0.85 17.92 7.47
C ARG A 375 0.93 17.21 8.82
N ARG A 376 2.10 17.23 9.51
CA ARG A 376 2.23 16.69 10.86
C ARG A 376 1.25 17.35 11.83
N ALA A 377 1.09 18.67 11.76
CA ALA A 377 0.14 19.38 12.61
C ALA A 377 -1.32 18.92 12.38
N GLN A 378 -1.65 18.49 11.17
CA GLN A 378 -2.99 18.05 10.77
C GLN A 378 -3.19 16.53 10.87
N LEU A 379 -2.15 15.75 11.21
CA LEU A 379 -2.19 14.29 11.18
C LEU A 379 -3.33 13.67 12.02
N PRO A 380 -3.68 14.16 13.22
CA PRO A 380 -4.83 13.62 13.97
C PRO A 380 -6.16 13.82 13.24
N LYS A 381 -6.34 14.93 12.52
CA LYS A 381 -7.55 15.16 11.72
C LYS A 381 -7.59 14.20 10.53
N ALA A 382 -6.46 13.99 9.85
CA ALA A 382 -6.35 13.02 8.76
C ALA A 382 -6.61 11.59 9.24
N ALA A 383 -6.07 11.21 10.40
CA ALA A 383 -6.33 9.91 11.02
C ALA A 383 -7.80 9.71 11.38
N GLN A 384 -8.48 10.74 11.88
CA GLN A 384 -9.92 10.68 12.16
C GLN A 384 -10.74 10.47 10.88
N GLU A 385 -10.38 11.13 9.79
CA GLU A 385 -11.05 10.97 8.50
C GLU A 385 -10.78 9.57 7.91
N PHE A 386 -9.54 9.09 8.01
CA PHE A 386 -9.18 7.73 7.61
C PHE A 386 -9.98 6.68 8.40
N TYR A 387 -10.07 6.83 9.73
CA TYR A 387 -10.93 5.98 10.56
C TYR A 387 -12.38 5.98 10.06
N ARG A 388 -12.96 7.15 9.76
CA ARG A 388 -14.35 7.22 9.28
C ARG A 388 -14.58 6.47 7.98
N LEU A 389 -13.63 6.52 7.05
CA LEU A 389 -13.68 5.76 5.80
C LEU A 389 -13.66 4.25 6.08
N GLN A 390 -12.75 3.80 6.95
CA GLN A 390 -12.64 2.38 7.31
C GLN A 390 -13.80 1.90 8.18
N ALA A 391 -14.30 2.73 9.10
CA ALA A 391 -15.35 2.35 10.03
C ALA A 391 -16.73 2.27 9.39
N HIS A 392 -16.96 2.89 8.21
CA HIS A 392 -18.27 2.89 7.57
C HIS A 392 -18.78 1.47 7.25
N GLN A 393 -17.90 0.62 6.76
CA GLN A 393 -18.14 -0.82 6.58
C GLN A 393 -16.92 -1.56 7.11
N VAL A 394 -17.13 -2.46 8.05
CA VAL A 394 -16.05 -3.26 8.65
C VAL A 394 -16.27 -4.73 8.34
N VAL A 395 -15.24 -5.36 7.79
CA VAL A 395 -15.24 -6.79 7.48
C VAL A 395 -14.51 -7.53 8.60
N VAL A 396 -15.15 -8.52 9.20
CA VAL A 396 -14.61 -9.36 10.26
C VAL A 396 -14.60 -10.79 9.74
N PRO A 397 -13.48 -11.26 9.19
CA PRO A 397 -13.37 -12.62 8.71
C PRO A 397 -12.98 -13.58 9.84
N GLY A 398 -13.50 -14.77 9.79
CA GLY A 398 -13.04 -15.96 10.53
C GLY A 398 -11.80 -16.59 9.87
N SER A 399 -11.79 -17.91 9.85
CA SER A 399 -10.73 -18.72 9.24
C SER A 399 -11.31 -19.98 8.56
N ASP A 400 -10.44 -20.90 8.14
CA ASP A 400 -10.85 -22.22 7.67
C ASP A 400 -11.04 -23.23 8.84
N GLN A 401 -11.17 -22.71 10.06
CA GLN A 401 -11.46 -23.48 11.28
C GLN A 401 -12.84 -23.07 11.80
N GLU A 402 -13.39 -23.83 12.73
CA GLU A 402 -14.70 -23.52 13.32
C GLU A 402 -14.61 -22.33 14.27
N GLU A 403 -15.49 -21.33 14.10
CA GLU A 403 -15.59 -20.15 14.94
C GLU A 403 -17.00 -19.94 15.48
N ARG A 404 -17.07 -19.19 16.58
CA ARG A 404 -18.31 -18.67 17.10
C ARG A 404 -18.31 -17.16 17.11
N PHE A 405 -19.18 -16.58 16.30
CA PHE A 405 -19.41 -15.14 16.20
C PHE A 405 -20.55 -14.72 17.13
N VAL A 406 -20.28 -13.85 18.07
CA VAL A 406 -21.26 -13.33 19.01
C VAL A 406 -21.45 -11.85 18.78
N VAL A 407 -22.68 -11.45 18.46
CA VAL A 407 -23.09 -10.06 18.24
C VAL A 407 -24.07 -9.66 19.34
N GLU A 408 -23.67 -8.71 20.16
CA GLU A 408 -24.48 -8.19 21.26
C GLU A 408 -24.86 -6.73 21.00
N ARG A 409 -26.14 -6.44 20.77
CA ARG A 409 -26.68 -5.10 20.64
C ARG A 409 -26.96 -4.55 22.04
N LEU A 410 -25.96 -3.89 22.65
CA LEU A 410 -26.02 -3.46 24.05
C LEU A 410 -26.94 -2.26 24.28
N ASN A 411 -26.87 -1.26 23.39
CA ASN A 411 -27.69 -0.05 23.40
C ASN A 411 -27.58 0.68 22.05
N ASP A 412 -28.28 1.81 21.89
CA ASP A 412 -28.36 2.60 20.65
C ASP A 412 -27.03 3.18 20.16
N THR A 413 -25.97 3.08 20.94
CA THR A 413 -24.62 3.57 20.60
C THR A 413 -23.56 2.47 20.60
N ALA A 414 -23.94 1.22 20.91
CA ALA A 414 -23.00 0.13 21.09
C ALA A 414 -23.55 -1.23 20.64
N THR A 415 -22.90 -1.78 19.64
CA THR A 415 -22.98 -3.19 19.26
C THR A 415 -21.58 -3.77 19.41
N VAL A 416 -21.44 -4.87 20.15
CA VAL A 416 -20.17 -5.58 20.32
C VAL A 416 -20.19 -6.81 19.42
N VAL A 417 -19.09 -7.05 18.71
CA VAL A 417 -18.85 -8.27 17.98
C VAL A 417 -17.63 -8.94 18.58
N SER A 418 -17.79 -10.19 18.97
CA SER A 418 -16.71 -11.06 19.47
C SER A 418 -16.64 -12.33 18.62
N VAL A 419 -15.43 -12.78 18.31
CA VAL A 419 -15.18 -14.05 17.60
C VAL A 419 -14.32 -14.93 18.49
N TYR A 420 -14.78 -16.16 18.71
CA TYR A 420 -14.09 -17.16 19.51
C TYR A 420 -13.73 -18.34 18.63
N GLY A 421 -12.52 -18.91 18.79
CA GLY A 421 -12.17 -20.19 18.19
C GLY A 421 -12.99 -21.31 18.84
N GLN A 422 -13.38 -22.31 18.06
CA GLN A 422 -14.05 -23.52 18.58
C GLN A 422 -13.13 -24.73 18.46
N ALA A 423 -13.29 -25.69 19.36
CA ALA A 423 -12.69 -27.00 19.16
C ALA A 423 -13.61 -27.84 18.24
N LYS A 424 -13.03 -28.62 17.33
CA LYS A 424 -13.78 -29.50 16.45
C LYS A 424 -14.84 -30.30 17.22
N GLY A 425 -16.10 -30.19 16.80
CA GLY A 425 -17.22 -30.89 17.39
C GLY A 425 -17.99 -30.16 18.50
N GLY A 426 -17.79 -28.85 18.68
CA GLY A 426 -18.74 -27.88 19.25
C GLY A 426 -19.30 -28.10 20.65
N LYS A 427 -18.74 -28.97 21.50
CA LYS A 427 -19.45 -29.38 22.76
C LYS A 427 -19.08 -28.60 24.02
N ASP A 428 -18.01 -27.81 24.08
CA ASP A 428 -17.72 -26.98 25.26
C ASP A 428 -16.99 -25.69 24.90
N SER A 429 -17.73 -24.61 24.91
CA SER A 429 -17.20 -23.26 24.65
C SER A 429 -16.69 -22.53 25.90
N GLN A 430 -16.62 -23.21 27.05
CA GLN A 430 -15.96 -22.64 28.23
C GLN A 430 -14.45 -22.72 28.04
N GLY A 431 -13.81 -21.54 27.81
CA GLY A 431 -12.38 -21.46 27.60
C GLY A 431 -11.92 -21.30 26.14
N ALA A 432 -12.85 -21.18 25.19
CA ALA A 432 -12.50 -20.89 23.81
C ALA A 432 -11.72 -19.57 23.68
N PRO A 433 -10.60 -19.52 22.93
CA PRO A 433 -9.78 -18.32 22.81
C PRO A 433 -10.55 -17.20 22.11
N LEU A 434 -10.48 -15.99 22.68
CA LEU A 434 -11.01 -14.79 22.03
C LEU A 434 -10.05 -14.38 20.91
N LEU A 435 -10.53 -14.44 19.67
CA LEU A 435 -9.75 -14.12 18.46
C LEU A 435 -9.91 -12.65 18.05
N TYR A 436 -11.11 -12.11 18.24
CA TYR A 436 -11.47 -10.75 17.86
C TYR A 436 -12.53 -10.20 18.80
N GLN A 437 -12.44 -8.92 19.14
CA GLN A 437 -13.51 -8.19 19.80
C GLN A 437 -13.45 -6.71 19.44
N ARG A 438 -14.59 -6.15 19.04
CA ARG A 438 -14.72 -4.73 18.79
C ARG A 438 -16.12 -4.21 19.10
N ARG A 439 -16.17 -2.99 19.66
CA ARG A 439 -17.40 -2.23 19.88
C ARG A 439 -17.64 -1.28 18.72
N PHE A 440 -18.82 -1.33 18.13
CA PHE A 440 -19.26 -0.52 17.00
C PHE A 440 -20.30 0.50 17.43
N ASN A 441 -20.17 1.74 16.94
CA ASN A 441 -21.17 2.79 17.12
C ASN A 441 -21.92 2.98 15.79
N PRO A 442 -23.27 2.93 15.75
CA PRO A 442 -24.05 3.14 14.53
C PRO A 442 -23.87 4.51 13.87
N ARG A 443 -23.28 5.50 14.59
CA ARG A 443 -22.93 6.80 14.01
C ARG A 443 -21.69 6.73 13.11
N ASP A 444 -20.77 5.84 13.42
CA ASP A 444 -19.52 5.67 12.67
C ASP A 444 -19.60 4.49 11.69
N THR A 445 -20.31 3.40 12.07
CA THR A 445 -20.41 2.15 11.33
C THR A 445 -21.82 1.92 10.80
N HIS A 446 -21.92 1.84 9.48
CA HIS A 446 -23.18 1.51 8.81
C HIS A 446 -23.40 -0.01 8.74
N THR A 447 -22.36 -0.79 8.40
CA THR A 447 -22.45 -2.24 8.26
C THR A 447 -21.23 -2.92 8.87
N VAL A 448 -21.47 -3.99 9.61
CA VAL A 448 -20.45 -4.99 9.98
C VAL A 448 -20.72 -6.25 9.17
N VAL A 449 -19.73 -6.70 8.44
CA VAL A 449 -19.78 -7.89 7.59
C VAL A 449 -19.00 -9.01 8.27
N LEU A 450 -19.66 -10.10 8.60
CA LEU A 450 -19.06 -11.28 9.19
C LEU A 450 -18.92 -12.35 8.12
N HIS A 451 -17.72 -12.92 7.97
CA HIS A 451 -17.46 -14.04 7.07
C HIS A 451 -16.96 -15.23 7.88
N GLY A 452 -17.67 -16.34 7.89
CA GLY A 452 -17.20 -17.60 8.48
C GLY A 452 -15.99 -18.14 7.74
N LEU A 453 -16.02 -18.19 6.46
CA LEU A 453 -15.07 -18.74 5.48
C LEU A 453 -15.27 -20.25 5.31
N GLN A 454 -14.47 -21.12 5.93
CA GLN A 454 -14.70 -22.57 5.97
C GLN A 454 -14.87 -23.02 7.42
N GLY A 455 -15.41 -24.20 7.62
CA GLY A 455 -15.76 -24.71 8.94
C GLY A 455 -17.25 -24.55 9.24
N GLU A 456 -17.73 -25.29 10.22
CA GLU A 456 -19.12 -25.20 10.70
C GLU A 456 -19.19 -24.07 11.73
N ASP A 457 -19.62 -22.88 11.30
CA ASP A 457 -19.60 -21.68 12.13
C ASP A 457 -20.94 -21.42 12.84
N GLU A 458 -20.87 -20.85 14.03
CA GLU A 458 -22.05 -20.43 14.77
C GLU A 458 -22.11 -18.91 14.90
N PHE A 459 -23.20 -18.30 14.43
CA PHE A 459 -23.47 -16.87 14.54
C PHE A 459 -24.61 -16.62 15.50
N ILE A 460 -24.34 -15.95 16.62
CA ILE A 460 -25.32 -15.62 17.67
C ILE A 460 -25.53 -14.13 17.70
N VAL A 461 -26.76 -13.68 17.43
CA VAL A 461 -27.12 -12.26 17.45
C VAL A 461 -28.18 -12.01 18.52
N SER A 462 -27.94 -11.08 19.42
CA SER A 462 -28.80 -10.81 20.57
C SER A 462 -28.93 -9.30 20.88
N GLY A 463 -29.88 -8.96 21.78
CA GLY A 463 -30.11 -7.62 22.29
C GLY A 463 -31.26 -6.88 21.62
N SER A 464 -31.84 -5.90 22.36
CA SER A 464 -33.00 -5.09 21.91
C SER A 464 -32.66 -3.60 22.01
N VAL A 465 -32.66 -2.90 20.87
CA VAL A 465 -32.21 -1.50 20.74
C VAL A 465 -33.05 -0.75 19.70
N ALA A 466 -33.04 0.59 19.74
CA ALA A 466 -33.69 1.40 18.70
C ALA A 466 -32.77 1.59 17.47
N LYS A 467 -31.44 1.58 17.66
CA LYS A 467 -30.45 1.81 16.58
C LYS A 467 -29.33 0.80 16.64
N SER A 468 -28.93 0.29 15.47
CA SER A 468 -27.79 -0.62 15.31
C SER A 468 -27.21 -0.51 13.90
N PRO A 469 -25.92 -0.83 13.67
CA PRO A 469 -25.42 -1.11 12.32
C PRO A 469 -26.15 -2.31 11.72
N PHE A 470 -26.11 -2.45 10.41
CA PHE A 470 -26.42 -3.72 9.75
C PHE A 470 -25.38 -4.76 10.12
N ILE A 471 -25.83 -5.98 10.34
CA ILE A 471 -24.98 -7.18 10.49
C ILE A 471 -25.24 -8.06 9.27
N ASP A 472 -24.25 -8.17 8.41
CA ASP A 472 -24.27 -9.03 7.24
C ASP A 472 -23.46 -10.28 7.57
N ILE A 473 -24.07 -11.44 7.51
CA ILE A 473 -23.47 -12.73 7.82
C ILE A 473 -23.34 -13.49 6.50
N TYR A 474 -22.12 -13.90 6.21
CA TYR A 474 -21.76 -14.81 5.14
C TYR A 474 -21.18 -16.06 5.82
N GLY A 475 -21.92 -17.17 5.84
CA GLY A 475 -21.48 -18.41 6.46
C GLY A 475 -20.26 -18.95 5.73
N GLY A 476 -20.46 -19.55 4.61
CA GLY A 476 -19.38 -20.13 3.83
C GLY A 476 -19.82 -21.36 3.03
N PRO A 477 -18.88 -22.23 2.65
CA PRO A 477 -19.23 -23.45 1.90
C PRO A 477 -19.75 -24.62 2.77
N ASP A 478 -19.51 -24.60 4.08
CA ASP A 478 -19.87 -25.66 5.01
C ASP A 478 -21.24 -25.43 5.68
N GLU A 479 -21.60 -26.19 6.73
CA GLU A 479 -22.90 -26.07 7.40
C GLU A 479 -22.84 -25.05 8.53
N ASP A 480 -23.56 -23.95 8.41
CA ASP A 480 -23.51 -22.85 9.36
C ASP A 480 -24.81 -22.70 10.14
N ILE A 481 -24.72 -22.21 11.38
CA ILE A 481 -25.86 -21.98 12.25
C ILE A 481 -25.98 -20.50 12.59
N VAL A 482 -27.12 -19.89 12.25
CA VAL A 482 -27.44 -18.51 12.64
C VAL A 482 -28.57 -18.49 13.64
N ARG A 483 -28.31 -17.98 14.85
CA ARG A 483 -29.29 -17.80 15.93
C ARG A 483 -29.50 -16.29 16.18
N ASP A 484 -30.63 -15.74 15.77
CA ASP A 484 -30.94 -14.32 15.98
C ASP A 484 -32.16 -14.14 16.89
N SER A 485 -31.92 -13.74 18.12
CA SER A 485 -32.93 -13.33 19.10
C SER A 485 -33.04 -11.82 19.26
N SER A 486 -32.33 -11.04 18.42
CA SER A 486 -32.26 -9.58 18.55
C SER A 486 -33.52 -8.87 18.05
N HIS A 487 -33.68 -7.61 18.48
CA HIS A 487 -34.69 -6.70 17.97
C HIS A 487 -34.09 -5.29 17.77
N VAL A 488 -34.36 -4.69 16.61
CA VAL A 488 -33.97 -3.30 16.35
C VAL A 488 -35.18 -2.50 15.91
N GLY A 489 -35.37 -1.32 16.48
CA GLY A 489 -36.49 -0.42 16.14
C GLY A 489 -36.49 -0.01 14.66
N GLY A 490 -37.73 0.17 14.11
CA GLY A 490 -37.92 0.62 12.75
C GLY A 490 -38.37 -0.48 11.77
N LEU A 491 -38.49 -0.10 10.49
CA LEU A 491 -39.07 -0.99 9.46
C LEU A 491 -38.03 -1.90 8.75
N ARG A 492 -36.73 -1.63 8.94
CA ARG A 492 -35.67 -2.38 8.24
C ARG A 492 -35.05 -3.40 9.17
N LYS A 493 -35.11 -4.66 8.78
CA LYS A 493 -34.37 -5.73 9.42
C LYS A 493 -32.87 -5.46 9.37
N LYS A 494 -32.19 -5.59 10.51
CA LYS A 494 -30.78 -5.19 10.68
C LYS A 494 -29.81 -6.36 10.69
N THR A 495 -30.28 -7.59 10.61
CA THR A 495 -29.49 -8.80 10.35
C THR A 495 -29.84 -9.31 8.96
N ARG A 496 -28.82 -9.65 8.16
CA ARG A 496 -29.00 -10.26 6.82
C ARG A 496 -28.07 -11.48 6.73
N PHE A 497 -28.64 -12.61 6.36
CA PHE A 497 -27.90 -13.85 6.18
C PHE A 497 -27.78 -14.18 4.70
N PHE A 498 -26.55 -14.31 4.23
CA PHE A 498 -26.17 -14.61 2.86
C PHE A 498 -25.42 -15.94 2.85
N ASP A 499 -25.97 -16.93 2.19
CA ASP A 499 -25.38 -18.24 2.12
C ASP A 499 -26.00 -19.09 1.01
N THR A 500 -25.56 -20.36 0.89
CA THR A 500 -26.25 -21.34 0.07
C THR A 500 -27.52 -21.84 0.79
N ALA A 501 -28.51 -22.28 0.03
CA ALA A 501 -29.75 -22.82 0.62
C ALA A 501 -29.60 -24.29 1.10
N ARG A 502 -28.36 -24.80 1.24
CA ARG A 502 -28.11 -26.20 1.60
C ARG A 502 -27.51 -26.30 2.98
N ASN A 503 -28.13 -27.10 3.81
CA ASN A 503 -27.66 -27.59 5.14
C ASN A 503 -27.41 -26.50 6.20
N ASN A 504 -27.68 -25.24 5.93
CA ASN A 504 -27.54 -24.17 6.90
C ASN A 504 -28.79 -24.08 7.79
N GLU A 505 -28.60 -23.84 9.09
CA GLU A 505 -29.68 -23.67 10.03
C GLU A 505 -29.90 -22.19 10.39
N LEU A 506 -31.02 -21.59 9.95
CA LEU A 506 -31.43 -20.26 10.35
C LEU A 506 -32.51 -20.33 11.45
N ILE A 507 -32.11 -20.15 12.70
CA ILE A 507 -33.01 -20.01 13.86
C ILE A 507 -33.24 -18.52 14.04
N GLY A 508 -34.08 -17.94 13.17
CA GLY A 508 -34.26 -16.51 13.07
C GLY A 508 -35.46 -16.00 13.83
N GLY A 509 -35.29 -14.87 14.52
CA GLY A 509 -36.34 -13.99 14.95
C GLY A 509 -36.90 -13.13 13.80
N LYS A 510 -37.78 -12.18 14.13
CA LYS A 510 -38.35 -11.24 13.15
C LYS A 510 -37.30 -10.29 12.53
N GLU A 511 -36.10 -10.17 13.13
CA GLU A 511 -35.05 -9.23 12.75
C GLU A 511 -34.17 -9.73 11.58
N THR A 512 -34.04 -11.04 11.37
CA THR A 512 -33.22 -11.58 10.30
C THR A 512 -33.91 -11.54 8.95
N LYS A 513 -33.20 -11.06 7.92
CA LYS A 513 -33.56 -11.16 6.51
C LYS A 513 -32.76 -12.27 5.88
N ASP A 514 -33.43 -13.35 5.53
CA ASP A 514 -32.86 -14.43 4.73
C ASP A 514 -32.55 -13.94 3.31
N ARG A 515 -31.30 -14.18 2.88
CA ARG A 515 -30.73 -13.86 1.58
C ARG A 515 -29.97 -15.04 1.00
N THR A 516 -30.28 -16.26 1.48
CA THR A 516 -29.69 -17.49 0.92
C THR A 516 -30.05 -17.64 -0.56
N GLU A 517 -29.09 -18.12 -1.34
CA GLU A 517 -29.20 -18.31 -2.79
C GLU A 517 -28.65 -19.68 -3.18
N HIS A 518 -28.92 -20.12 -4.44
CA HIS A 518 -28.41 -21.42 -4.92
C HIS A 518 -26.96 -21.36 -5.43
N SER A 519 -26.39 -20.16 -5.61
CA SER A 519 -25.05 -19.97 -6.16
C SER A 519 -24.01 -19.70 -5.06
N VAL A 520 -23.00 -20.55 -4.96
CA VAL A 520 -21.88 -20.43 -4.00
C VAL A 520 -20.95 -19.27 -4.36
N VAL A 521 -20.87 -18.90 -5.63
CA VAL A 521 -19.87 -17.93 -6.13
C VAL A 521 -20.20 -16.50 -5.76
N SER A 522 -21.49 -16.18 -5.56
CA SER A 522 -21.93 -14.79 -5.24
C SER A 522 -21.53 -14.34 -3.83
N HIS A 523 -21.08 -15.27 -2.96
CA HIS A 523 -20.76 -15.03 -1.55
C HIS A 523 -19.30 -15.34 -1.21
N ALA A 524 -18.47 -15.65 -2.22
CA ALA A 524 -17.07 -15.97 -2.01
C ALA A 524 -16.29 -14.75 -1.44
N PHE A 525 -15.50 -15.01 -0.41
CA PHE A 525 -14.62 -14.00 0.17
C PHE A 525 -13.35 -13.87 -0.68
N ASP A 526 -13.07 -12.67 -1.16
CA ASP A 526 -11.83 -12.37 -1.86
C ASP A 526 -10.65 -12.35 -0.87
N ARG A 527 -9.88 -13.44 -0.82
CA ARG A 527 -8.80 -13.64 0.16
C ARG A 527 -7.52 -12.90 -0.21
N ASP A 528 -7.23 -12.81 -1.49
CA ASP A 528 -5.93 -12.36 -2.03
C ASP A 528 -5.98 -11.06 -2.84
N GLY A 529 -7.16 -10.46 -2.99
CA GLY A 529 -7.33 -9.24 -3.78
C GLY A 529 -7.43 -9.46 -5.28
N SER A 530 -7.59 -10.71 -5.71
CA SER A 530 -7.74 -11.05 -7.13
C SER A 530 -9.07 -10.61 -7.72
N GLY A 531 -10.04 -10.25 -6.88
CA GLY A 531 -11.40 -9.88 -7.26
C GLY A 531 -12.24 -11.07 -7.74
N ARG A 532 -11.87 -12.30 -7.34
CA ARG A 532 -12.53 -13.56 -7.72
C ARG A 532 -13.33 -14.12 -6.59
#